data_217c24266ebe29cf4a8a2e92cfcb0fef
#
_entry.id   217c24266ebe29cf4a8a2e92cfcb0fef
#
_cell.length_a   1.000
_cell.length_b   1.000
_cell.length_c   1.000
_cell.angle_alpha   90.00
_cell.angle_beta   90.00
_cell.angle_gamma   90.00
#
_symmetry.space_group_name_H-M   'P 1'
#
loop_
_entity.id
_entity.type
_entity.pdbx_description
1 polymer ?
#
loop_
_entity_poly.entity_id
_entity_poly.type
_entity_poly.pdbx_seq_one_letter_code
_entity_poly.pdbx_strand_id
1 'polypeptide(L)'
;MPSLRTKIIVYSAIKLSTMSAPKLIKPTESELEILQILWTRGLATVREVHEELAKTKDVGYTTTLKLMQIMNEKGIVKRDDSMRTHVYQAAVNKEKTQKHLLNKMIDSLFGGSPTQLVIQALGDESHKASPEELEKIQALLDSLKKH
;
A
#
# COMPACT_ATOMS: atom_id res chain seq x y z
N MET A 1 15.79 6.31 30.56
CA MET A 1 14.69 6.82 29.76
C MET A 1 14.49 5.95 28.51
N PRO A 2 13.28 5.56 28.21
CA PRO A 2 13.04 4.78 27.01
C PRO A 2 13.37 5.60 25.78
N SER A 3 13.95 4.95 24.78
CA SER A 3 14.28 5.58 23.50
C SER A 3 13.00 6.09 22.80
N LEU A 4 13.13 7.05 21.91
CA LEU A 4 12.01 7.54 21.10
C LEU A 4 11.31 6.39 20.34
N ARG A 5 12.06 5.38 19.90
CA ARG A 5 11.52 4.15 19.30
C ARG A 5 10.57 3.42 20.25
N THR A 6 10.96 3.27 21.51
CA THR A 6 10.13 2.61 22.51
C THR A 6 8.86 3.41 22.79
N LYS A 7 8.95 4.74 22.85
CA LYS A 7 7.79 5.62 23.03
C LYS A 7 6.82 5.52 21.84
N ILE A 8 7.32 5.49 20.62
CA ILE A 8 6.51 5.35 19.40
C ILE A 8 5.83 3.98 19.38
N ILE A 9 6.54 2.92 19.72
CA ILE A 9 6.00 1.55 19.79
C ILE A 9 4.91 1.46 20.86
N VAL A 10 5.17 1.99 22.05
CA VAL A 10 4.20 2.01 23.17
C VAL A 10 2.99 2.85 22.81
N TYR A 11 3.19 4.02 22.21
CA TYR A 11 2.11 4.89 21.78
C TYR A 11 1.24 4.21 20.72
N SER A 12 1.86 3.56 19.74
CA SER A 12 1.15 2.80 18.70
C SER A 12 0.38 1.63 19.29
N ALA A 13 0.97 0.90 20.26
CA ALA A 13 0.32 -0.21 20.94
C ALA A 13 -0.87 0.26 21.78
N ILE A 14 -0.73 1.37 22.52
CA ILE A 14 -1.82 1.96 23.30
C ILE A 14 -2.95 2.43 22.39
N LYS A 15 -2.62 3.08 21.29
CA LYS A 15 -3.60 3.55 20.31
C LYS A 15 -4.36 2.38 19.67
N LEU A 16 -3.66 1.27 19.38
CA LEU A 16 -4.28 0.06 18.85
C LEU A 16 -5.19 -0.63 19.88
N SER A 17 -4.83 -0.59 21.18
CA SER A 17 -5.61 -1.21 22.24
C SER A 17 -6.86 -0.41 22.64
N THR A 18 -6.86 0.91 22.41
CA THR A 18 -7.98 1.79 22.77
C THR A 18 -8.96 2.03 21.61
N MET A 19 -8.57 1.70 20.39
CA MET A 19 -9.44 1.84 19.22
C MET A 19 -10.06 0.49 18.88
N SER A 20 -11.40 0.42 18.88
CA SER A 20 -12.11 -0.71 18.30
C SER A 20 -11.80 -0.78 16.80
N ALA A 21 -11.10 -1.79 16.37
CA ALA A 21 -10.71 -2.10 14.98
C ALA A 21 -10.25 -0.87 14.17
N PRO A 22 -9.00 -0.79 13.76
CA PRO A 22 -8.55 0.33 12.95
C PRO A 22 -9.40 0.39 11.67
N LYS A 23 -10.09 1.52 11.47
CA LYS A 23 -10.63 1.83 10.15
C LYS A 23 -9.44 1.85 9.19
N LEU A 24 -9.35 0.86 8.32
CA LEU A 24 -8.37 0.86 7.27
C LEU A 24 -8.68 2.06 6.38
N ILE A 25 -7.86 3.09 6.52
CA ILE A 25 -7.96 4.30 5.72
C ILE A 25 -7.64 3.91 4.28
N LYS A 26 -8.56 4.18 3.37
CA LYS A 26 -8.33 3.94 1.96
C LYS A 26 -7.31 4.98 1.46
N PRO A 27 -6.10 4.57 1.04
CA PRO A 27 -5.15 5.50 0.46
C PRO A 27 -5.69 6.07 -0.85
N THR A 28 -5.37 7.34 -1.12
CA THR A 28 -5.64 7.93 -2.43
C THR A 28 -4.72 7.30 -3.47
N GLU A 29 -5.01 7.53 -4.75
CA GLU A 29 -4.19 7.04 -5.85
C GLU A 29 -2.75 7.52 -5.75
N SER A 30 -2.54 8.82 -5.46
CA SER A 30 -1.21 9.40 -5.28
C SER A 30 -0.49 8.82 -4.06
N GLU A 31 -1.22 8.56 -2.99
CA GLU A 31 -0.67 7.92 -1.79
C GLU A 31 -0.26 6.47 -2.07
N LEU A 32 -1.03 5.73 -2.87
CA LEU A 32 -0.68 4.37 -3.27
C LEU A 32 0.62 4.32 -4.09
N GLU A 33 0.84 5.29 -4.96
CA GLU A 33 2.08 5.38 -5.72
C GLU A 33 3.29 5.54 -4.79
N ILE A 34 3.17 6.39 -3.76
CA ILE A 34 4.22 6.56 -2.76
C ILE A 34 4.41 5.29 -1.94
N LEU A 35 3.33 4.64 -1.53
CA LEU A 35 3.40 3.36 -0.82
C LEU A 35 4.11 2.28 -1.65
N GLN A 36 3.86 2.20 -2.95
CA GLN A 36 4.55 1.26 -3.83
C GLN A 36 6.07 1.46 -3.79
N ILE A 37 6.50 2.72 -3.82
CA ILE A 37 7.93 3.05 -3.74
C ILE A 37 8.49 2.62 -2.38
N LEU A 38 7.80 2.94 -1.29
CA LEU A 38 8.24 2.59 0.07
C LEU A 38 8.25 1.08 0.31
N TRP A 39 7.27 0.35 -0.22
CA TRP A 39 7.26 -1.11 -0.11
C TRP A 39 8.43 -1.75 -0.86
N THR A 40 8.84 -1.16 -1.97
CA THR A 40 9.96 -1.66 -2.77
C THR A 40 11.31 -1.30 -2.15
N ARG A 41 11.48 -0.08 -1.67
CA ARG A 41 12.75 0.43 -1.15
C ARG A 41 12.96 0.14 0.34
N GLY A 42 11.89 0.02 1.09
CA GLY A 42 11.93 -0.07 2.55
C GLY A 42 11.97 1.30 3.20
N LEU A 43 13.15 1.88 3.36
CA LEU A 43 13.32 3.23 3.92
C LEU A 43 13.68 4.20 2.81
N ALA A 44 13.10 5.40 2.84
CA ALA A 44 13.39 6.43 1.84
C ALA A 44 13.17 7.83 2.39
N THR A 45 13.98 8.77 1.92
CA THR A 45 13.78 10.20 2.15
C THR A 45 12.73 10.72 1.18
N VAL A 46 12.20 11.93 1.46
CA VAL A 46 11.28 12.59 0.52
C VAL A 46 11.92 12.78 -0.85
N ARG A 47 13.21 13.15 -0.87
CA ARG A 47 13.94 13.32 -2.12
C ARG A 47 14.00 12.03 -2.95
N GLU A 48 14.31 10.92 -2.30
CA GLU A 48 14.37 9.62 -2.97
C GLU A 48 13.02 9.21 -3.54
N VAL A 49 11.95 9.41 -2.77
CA VAL A 49 10.58 9.15 -3.24
C VAL A 49 10.23 10.05 -4.42
N HIS A 50 10.57 11.35 -4.31
CA HIS A 50 10.31 12.31 -5.38
C HIS A 50 11.04 11.93 -6.68
N GLU A 51 12.31 11.53 -6.58
CA GLU A 51 13.09 11.10 -7.74
C GLU A 51 12.46 9.91 -8.46
N GLU A 52 11.90 8.96 -7.71
CA GLU A 52 11.19 7.83 -8.30
C GLU A 52 9.88 8.26 -8.97
N LEU A 53 9.09 9.11 -8.31
CA LEU A 53 7.86 9.64 -8.89
C LEU A 53 8.12 10.45 -10.17
N ALA A 54 9.18 11.25 -10.16
CA ALA A 54 9.53 12.11 -11.28
C ALA A 54 9.91 11.35 -12.55
N LYS A 55 10.24 10.07 -12.45
CA LYS A 55 10.52 9.22 -13.63
C LYS A 55 9.28 9.00 -14.49
N THR A 56 8.10 9.02 -13.89
CA THR A 56 6.84 8.68 -14.57
C THR A 56 5.80 9.80 -14.53
N LYS A 57 6.00 10.80 -13.68
CA LYS A 57 5.04 11.89 -13.47
C LYS A 57 5.73 13.24 -13.41
N ASP A 58 5.02 14.25 -13.88
CA ASP A 58 5.40 15.65 -13.66
C ASP A 58 4.86 16.10 -12.31
N VAL A 59 5.65 15.90 -11.26
CA VAL A 59 5.29 16.23 -9.88
C VAL A 59 6.42 17.03 -9.23
N GLY A 60 6.06 18.12 -8.53
CA GLY A 60 7.02 18.93 -7.81
C GLY A 60 7.44 18.33 -6.46
N TYR A 61 8.63 18.66 -6.02
CA TYR A 61 9.14 18.21 -4.72
C TYR A 61 8.22 18.62 -3.56
N THR A 62 7.72 19.86 -3.58
CA THR A 62 6.83 20.37 -2.53
C THR A 62 5.54 19.56 -2.42
N THR A 63 4.99 19.13 -3.56
CA THR A 63 3.80 18.28 -3.59
C THR A 63 4.08 16.91 -2.96
N THR A 64 5.21 16.30 -3.31
CA THR A 64 5.64 15.03 -2.72
C THR A 64 5.82 15.16 -1.20
N LEU A 65 6.51 16.20 -0.77
CA LEU A 65 6.72 16.48 0.66
C LEU A 65 5.38 16.59 1.41
N LYS A 66 4.45 17.38 0.88
CA LYS A 66 3.16 17.59 1.51
C LYS A 66 2.34 16.29 1.58
N LEU A 67 2.33 15.51 0.50
CA LEU A 67 1.66 14.20 0.48
C LEU A 67 2.23 13.28 1.56
N MET A 68 3.53 13.19 1.69
CA MET A 68 4.16 12.32 2.68
C MET A 68 3.89 12.79 4.11
N GLN A 69 3.81 14.10 4.33
CA GLN A 69 3.40 14.66 5.62
C GLN A 69 1.96 14.26 5.96
N ILE A 70 1.06 14.36 5.00
CA ILE A 70 -0.34 13.94 5.18
C ILE A 70 -0.42 12.44 5.46
N MET A 71 0.34 11.63 4.73
CA MET A 71 0.39 10.18 4.94
C MET A 71 0.89 9.82 6.34
N ASN A 72 1.86 10.59 6.85
CA ASN A 72 2.35 10.42 8.21
C ASN A 72 1.26 10.77 9.25
N GLU A 73 0.52 11.85 9.03
CA GLU A 73 -0.61 12.23 9.89
C GLU A 73 -1.72 11.17 9.86
N LYS A 74 -1.99 10.58 8.70
CA LYS A 74 -2.97 9.50 8.56
C LYS A 74 -2.51 8.18 9.17
N GLY A 75 -1.21 8.03 9.46
CA GLY A 75 -0.65 6.82 10.02
C GLY A 75 -0.36 5.72 9.00
N ILE A 76 -0.38 6.01 7.69
CA ILE A 76 -0.08 5.02 6.65
C ILE A 76 1.41 4.96 6.31
N VAL A 77 2.17 5.96 6.72
CA VAL A 77 3.64 5.92 6.74
C VAL A 77 4.14 6.34 8.11
N LYS A 78 5.36 5.96 8.45
CA LYS A 78 6.06 6.37 9.66
C LYS A 78 7.27 7.19 9.27
N ARG A 79 7.48 8.31 9.97
CA ARG A 79 8.63 9.16 9.81
C ARG A 79 9.60 8.94 10.97
N ASP A 80 10.85 8.73 10.65
CA ASP A 80 11.93 8.70 11.62
C ASP A 80 12.65 10.05 11.62
N ASP A 81 12.51 10.78 12.71
CA ASP A 81 13.07 12.12 12.90
C ASP A 81 14.41 12.09 13.67
N SER A 82 14.93 10.90 13.97
CA SER A 82 16.15 10.75 14.79
C SER A 82 17.40 11.29 14.09
N MET A 83 17.35 11.43 12.77
CA MET A 83 18.45 11.98 11.97
C MET A 83 18.05 13.34 11.39
N ARG A 84 19.06 14.08 10.94
CA ARG A 84 18.87 15.42 10.35
C ARG A 84 17.97 15.37 9.12
N THR A 85 18.05 14.29 8.35
CA THR A 85 17.17 14.05 7.22
C THR A 85 16.09 13.06 7.64
N HIS A 86 14.84 13.43 7.47
CA HIS A 86 13.71 12.57 7.80
C HIS A 86 13.63 11.39 6.84
N VAL A 87 13.47 10.21 7.39
CA VAL A 87 13.33 8.96 6.63
C VAL A 87 11.94 8.38 6.88
N TYR A 88 11.31 7.93 5.83
CA TYR A 88 9.95 7.39 5.87
C TYR A 88 9.95 5.90 5.52
N GLN A 89 9.00 5.18 6.08
CA GLN A 89 8.71 3.80 5.72
C GLN A 89 7.19 3.59 5.71
N ALA A 90 6.72 2.59 4.97
CA ALA A 90 5.32 2.24 4.99
C ALA A 90 4.95 1.71 6.38
N ALA A 91 3.84 2.21 6.94
CA ALA A 91 3.31 1.75 8.21
C ALA A 91 2.23 0.69 8.02
N VAL A 92 1.76 0.50 6.77
CA VAL A 92 0.76 -0.49 6.40
C VAL A 92 1.41 -1.63 5.62
N ASN A 93 0.96 -2.84 5.85
CA ASN A 93 1.47 -4.03 5.17
C ASN A 93 0.95 -4.09 3.73
N LYS A 94 1.83 -4.42 2.79
CA LYS A 94 1.49 -4.47 1.36
C LYS A 94 0.38 -5.47 1.07
N GLU A 95 0.53 -6.71 1.51
CA GLU A 95 -0.41 -7.79 1.23
C GLU A 95 -1.78 -7.53 1.88
N LYS A 96 -1.79 -7.04 3.11
CA LYS A 96 -3.02 -6.67 3.81
C LYS A 96 -3.74 -5.52 3.13
N THR A 97 -2.99 -4.52 2.66
CA THR A 97 -3.55 -3.38 1.93
C THR A 97 -4.15 -3.83 0.61
N GLN A 98 -3.42 -4.66 -0.14
CA GLN A 98 -3.90 -5.23 -1.40
C GLN A 98 -5.20 -6.01 -1.19
N LYS A 99 -5.23 -6.89 -0.19
CA LYS A 99 -6.39 -7.71 0.12
C LYS A 99 -7.60 -6.85 0.50
N HIS A 100 -7.38 -5.84 1.34
CA HIS A 100 -8.45 -4.94 1.77
C HIS A 100 -9.06 -4.17 0.59
N LEU A 101 -8.20 -3.58 -0.25
CA LEU A 101 -8.65 -2.82 -1.42
C LEU A 101 -9.33 -3.71 -2.45
N LEU A 102 -8.80 -4.92 -2.66
CA LEU A 102 -9.41 -5.90 -3.56
C LEU A 102 -10.81 -6.28 -3.08
N ASN A 103 -10.95 -6.62 -1.81
CA ASN A 103 -12.26 -6.99 -1.25
C ASN A 103 -13.27 -5.84 -1.36
N LYS A 104 -12.82 -4.62 -1.10
CA LYS A 104 -13.67 -3.44 -1.26
C LYS A 104 -14.14 -3.27 -2.69
N MET A 105 -13.25 -3.48 -3.65
CA MET A 105 -13.57 -3.40 -5.08
C MET A 105 -14.57 -4.50 -5.49
N ILE A 106 -14.36 -5.72 -5.02
CA ILE A 106 -15.29 -6.83 -5.28
C ILE A 106 -16.69 -6.48 -4.76
N ASP A 107 -16.77 -5.99 -3.53
CA ASP A 107 -18.06 -5.69 -2.90
C ASP A 107 -18.76 -4.49 -3.56
N SER A 108 -18.03 -3.42 -3.86
CA SER A 108 -18.63 -2.17 -4.35
C SER A 108 -18.84 -2.12 -5.86
N LEU A 109 -17.99 -2.77 -6.66
CA LEU A 109 -18.07 -2.72 -8.13
C LEU A 109 -18.57 -4.01 -8.76
N PHE A 110 -18.30 -5.15 -8.13
CA PHE A 110 -18.60 -6.46 -8.73
C PHE A 110 -19.68 -7.24 -7.97
N GLY A 111 -20.48 -6.52 -7.19
CA GLY A 111 -21.62 -7.12 -6.50
C GLY A 111 -21.26 -8.29 -5.58
N GLY A 112 -20.06 -8.30 -5.03
CA GLY A 112 -19.57 -9.38 -4.18
C GLY A 112 -19.02 -10.59 -4.94
N SER A 113 -18.91 -10.51 -6.28
CA SER A 113 -18.44 -11.63 -7.10
C SER A 113 -16.97 -11.49 -7.49
N PRO A 114 -16.06 -12.27 -6.88
CA PRO A 114 -14.66 -12.29 -7.31
C PRO A 114 -14.50 -12.83 -8.73
N THR A 115 -15.40 -13.73 -9.16
CA THR A 115 -15.41 -14.31 -10.52
C THR A 115 -15.53 -13.23 -11.59
N GLN A 116 -16.46 -12.28 -11.41
CA GLN A 116 -16.65 -11.19 -12.37
C GLN A 116 -15.41 -10.31 -12.48
N LEU A 117 -14.76 -10.02 -11.36
CA LEU A 117 -13.51 -9.25 -11.34
C LEU A 117 -12.42 -9.99 -12.13
N VAL A 118 -12.25 -11.29 -11.88
CA VAL A 118 -11.21 -12.10 -12.52
C VAL A 118 -11.44 -12.18 -14.03
N ILE A 119 -12.66 -12.45 -14.46
CA ILE A 119 -13.01 -12.55 -15.88
C ILE A 119 -12.73 -11.21 -16.58
N GLN A 120 -13.13 -10.11 -15.97
CA GLN A 120 -12.90 -8.79 -16.55
C GLN A 120 -11.43 -8.43 -16.60
N ALA A 121 -10.68 -8.71 -15.51
CA ALA A 121 -9.25 -8.42 -15.43
C ALA A 121 -8.44 -9.21 -16.47
N LEU A 122 -8.74 -10.51 -16.65
CA LEU A 122 -8.02 -11.36 -17.60
C LEU A 122 -8.50 -11.19 -19.04
N GLY A 123 -9.74 -10.74 -19.23
CA GLY A 123 -10.30 -10.52 -20.56
C GLY A 123 -9.91 -9.16 -21.17
N ASP A 124 -9.32 -8.28 -20.39
CA ASP A 124 -8.91 -6.95 -20.87
C ASP A 124 -7.57 -7.04 -21.61
N GLU A 125 -7.56 -6.62 -22.88
CA GLU A 125 -6.36 -6.64 -23.72
C GLU A 125 -5.25 -5.70 -23.22
N SER A 126 -5.59 -4.70 -22.43
CA SER A 126 -4.60 -3.76 -21.86
C SER A 126 -3.71 -4.38 -20.77
N HIS A 127 -4.14 -5.50 -20.19
CA HIS A 127 -3.43 -6.20 -19.14
C HIS A 127 -3.21 -7.67 -19.51
N LYS A 128 -2.38 -7.90 -20.53
CA LYS A 128 -2.12 -9.28 -20.98
C LYS A 128 -1.24 -10.03 -20.00
N ALA A 129 -1.74 -11.17 -19.53
CA ALA A 129 -0.92 -12.11 -18.77
C ALA A 129 -0.02 -12.91 -19.72
N SER A 130 1.22 -13.17 -19.28
CA SER A 130 2.16 -14.03 -20.02
C SER A 130 1.71 -15.48 -19.96
N PRO A 131 2.19 -16.34 -20.89
CA PRO A 131 1.90 -17.78 -20.81
C PRO A 131 2.24 -18.39 -19.45
N GLU A 132 3.37 -17.99 -18.86
CA GLU A 132 3.81 -18.47 -17.54
C GLU A 132 2.85 -18.01 -16.43
N GLU A 133 2.36 -16.79 -16.50
CA GLU A 133 1.38 -16.26 -15.56
C GLU A 133 0.04 -16.99 -15.68
N LEU A 134 -0.40 -17.27 -16.90
CA LEU A 134 -1.62 -18.03 -17.15
C LEU A 134 -1.53 -19.46 -16.60
N GLU A 135 -0.37 -20.09 -16.68
CA GLU A 135 -0.12 -21.41 -16.07
C GLU A 135 -0.28 -21.37 -14.55
N LYS A 136 0.21 -20.32 -13.89
CA LYS A 136 0.04 -20.12 -12.44
C LYS A 136 -1.43 -19.97 -12.07
N ILE A 137 -2.17 -19.21 -12.87
CA ILE A 137 -3.61 -19.01 -12.67
C ILE A 137 -4.34 -20.33 -12.88
N GLN A 138 -3.99 -21.08 -13.91
CA GLN A 138 -4.58 -22.39 -14.18
C GLN A 138 -4.33 -23.37 -13.03
N ALA A 139 -3.12 -23.39 -12.48
CA ALA A 139 -2.78 -24.22 -11.33
C ALA A 139 -3.63 -23.89 -10.11
N LEU A 140 -3.87 -22.58 -9.86
CA LEU A 140 -4.76 -22.16 -8.78
C LEU A 140 -6.19 -22.63 -9.02
N LEU A 141 -6.72 -22.48 -10.23
CA LEU A 141 -8.06 -22.93 -10.58
C LEU A 141 -8.22 -24.44 -10.37
N ASP A 142 -7.23 -25.21 -10.80
CA ASP A 142 -7.23 -26.66 -10.62
C ASP A 142 -7.22 -27.06 -9.13
N SER A 143 -6.45 -26.33 -8.31
CA SER A 143 -6.41 -26.51 -6.86
C SER A 143 -7.79 -26.25 -6.23
N LEU A 144 -8.46 -25.18 -6.65
CA LEU A 144 -9.79 -24.83 -6.13
C LEU A 144 -10.88 -25.84 -6.50
N LYS A 145 -10.76 -26.47 -7.67
CA LYS A 145 -11.72 -27.52 -8.12
C LYS A 145 -11.62 -28.79 -7.33
N LYS A 146 -10.50 -29.05 -6.64
CA LYS A 146 -10.28 -30.27 -5.84
C LYS A 146 -10.90 -30.19 -4.45
N HIS A 147 -11.43 -29.07 -4.06
CA HIS A 147 -12.03 -28.87 -2.72
C HIS A 147 -13.54 -28.70 -2.76
#